data_4b3819d56018e901366f1afbe5144ec4
#
_entry.id   4b3819d56018e901366f1afbe5144ec4
#
_cell.length_a   1.000
_cell.length_b   1.000
_cell.length_c   1.000
_cell.angle_alpha   90.00
_cell.angle_beta   90.00
_cell.angle_gamma   90.00
#
_symmetry.space_group_name_H-M   'P 1'
#
loop_
_entity.id
_entity.type
_entity.pdbx_description
1 polymer ?
#
loop_
_entity_poly.entity_id
_entity_poly.type
_entity_poly.pdbx_seq_one_letter_code
_entity_poly.pdbx_strand_id
1 'polypeptide(L)'
;MSASPTDAETKQAPMSSVLWVRNIIEALGVSGLDGPALGLRAGIKPEVLQVVEAGVLVKEIIRLWELAVETSGNEAIGLLAAQEFKPSALDATGYAMMSSPTLLSAIERAIRYGGAVTSATTGSLLEVDEGYRLEFQIMAGIIDVQRLQARVVPVDDL
;
A
#
# COMPACT_ATOMS: atom_id res chain seq x y z
N MET A 1 -23.03 -26.10 -33.83
CA MET A 1 -22.44 -26.09 -32.48
C MET A 1 -21.58 -24.84 -32.40
N SER A 2 -22.14 -23.77 -31.86
CA SER A 2 -21.46 -22.47 -31.73
C SER A 2 -20.77 -22.41 -30.38
N ALA A 3 -19.46 -22.28 -30.40
CA ALA A 3 -18.70 -21.98 -29.21
C ALA A 3 -18.91 -20.49 -28.88
N SER A 4 -19.46 -20.20 -27.70
CA SER A 4 -19.56 -18.85 -27.14
C SER A 4 -18.18 -18.29 -26.88
N PRO A 5 -17.92 -17.00 -27.16
CA PRO A 5 -16.68 -16.36 -26.76
C PRO A 5 -16.67 -16.22 -25.26
N THR A 6 -15.74 -16.92 -24.65
CA THR A 6 -15.41 -16.93 -23.23
C THR A 6 -15.06 -15.53 -22.74
N ASP A 7 -15.67 -15.20 -21.60
CA ASP A 7 -15.41 -14.09 -20.69
C ASP A 7 -13.95 -13.67 -20.65
N ALA A 8 -13.60 -12.64 -21.43
CA ALA A 8 -12.46 -11.81 -21.11
C ALA A 8 -12.88 -10.98 -19.89
N GLU A 9 -12.63 -11.49 -18.68
CA GLU A 9 -12.66 -10.70 -17.46
C GLU A 9 -11.93 -9.39 -17.74
N THR A 10 -12.67 -8.30 -17.78
CA THR A 10 -12.11 -6.96 -17.85
C THR A 10 -11.35 -6.76 -16.56
N LYS A 11 -10.06 -7.12 -16.57
CA LYS A 11 -9.17 -7.00 -15.41
C LYS A 11 -9.06 -5.52 -15.10
N GLN A 12 -9.89 -5.06 -14.17
CA GLN A 12 -9.90 -3.67 -13.73
C GLN A 12 -8.50 -3.29 -13.27
N ALA A 13 -7.99 -2.14 -13.72
CA ALA A 13 -6.66 -1.69 -13.35
C ALA A 13 -6.55 -1.58 -11.82
N PRO A 14 -5.44 -2.01 -11.21
CA PRO A 14 -5.29 -2.00 -9.77
C PRO A 14 -5.31 -0.57 -9.22
N MET A 15 -6.01 -0.41 -8.11
CA MET A 15 -6.25 0.87 -7.47
C MET A 15 -5.93 0.82 -5.97
N SER A 16 -5.65 1.98 -5.40
CA SER A 16 -5.50 2.17 -3.95
C SER A 16 -6.43 3.26 -3.46
N SER A 17 -6.78 3.21 -2.17
CA SER A 17 -7.67 4.18 -1.55
C SER A 17 -7.05 5.59 -1.57
N VAL A 18 -7.90 6.59 -1.73
CA VAL A 18 -7.48 8.01 -1.68
C VAL A 18 -6.89 8.37 -0.33
N LEU A 19 -7.39 7.83 0.79
CA LEU A 19 -6.88 8.11 2.12
C LEU A 19 -5.42 7.66 2.25
N TRP A 20 -5.09 6.50 1.72
CA TRP A 20 -3.73 5.99 1.67
C TRP A 20 -2.81 6.90 0.86
N VAL A 21 -3.25 7.32 -0.33
CA VAL A 21 -2.46 8.19 -1.22
C VAL A 21 -2.26 9.59 -0.62
N ARG A 22 -3.28 10.15 0.04
CA ARG A 22 -3.13 11.41 0.80
C ARG A 22 -2.04 11.30 1.86
N ASN A 23 -2.02 10.21 2.62
CA ASN A 23 -0.99 10.00 3.63
C ASN A 23 0.41 9.91 3.03
N ILE A 24 0.57 9.25 1.87
CA ILE A 24 1.85 9.25 1.15
C ILE A 24 2.28 10.68 0.79
N ILE A 25 1.39 11.45 0.19
CA ILE A 25 1.67 12.84 -0.23
C ILE A 25 2.04 13.72 0.97
N GLU A 26 1.31 13.60 2.09
CA GLU A 26 1.62 14.31 3.34
C GLU A 26 2.99 13.90 3.90
N ALA A 27 3.27 12.61 3.96
CA ALA A 27 4.52 12.08 4.47
C ALA A 27 5.74 12.52 3.64
N LEU A 28 5.59 12.58 2.32
CA LEU A 28 6.62 13.17 1.45
C LEU A 28 6.84 14.65 1.76
N GLY A 29 5.76 15.39 2.08
CA GLY A 29 5.86 16.80 2.51
C GLY A 29 6.65 16.96 3.79
N VAL A 30 6.40 16.13 4.82
CA VAL A 30 7.17 16.12 6.07
C VAL A 30 8.64 15.77 5.82
N SER A 31 8.90 14.91 4.84
CA SER A 31 10.26 14.54 4.43
C SER A 31 10.99 15.62 3.60
N GLY A 32 10.39 16.81 3.45
CA GLY A 32 11.01 17.96 2.78
C GLY A 32 10.76 18.04 1.27
N LEU A 33 9.86 17.23 0.72
CA LEU A 33 9.48 17.25 -0.69
C LEU A 33 8.16 18.02 -0.88
N ASP A 34 7.94 18.55 -2.07
CA ASP A 34 6.62 19.07 -2.45
C ASP A 34 5.71 17.92 -2.88
N GLY A 35 5.09 17.25 -1.89
CA GLY A 35 4.22 16.10 -2.12
C GLY A 35 3.09 16.36 -3.12
N PRO A 36 2.32 17.47 -2.98
CA PRO A 36 1.28 17.83 -3.94
C PRO A 36 1.80 18.03 -5.38
N ALA A 37 2.93 18.71 -5.57
CA ALA A 37 3.53 18.89 -6.89
C ALA A 37 4.01 17.56 -7.49
N LEU A 38 4.60 16.68 -6.68
CA LEU A 38 4.99 15.33 -7.10
C LEU A 38 3.76 14.49 -7.47
N GLY A 39 2.68 14.56 -6.69
CA GLY A 39 1.41 13.89 -6.99
C GLY A 39 0.86 14.30 -8.35
N LEU A 40 0.81 15.61 -8.63
CA LEU A 40 0.34 16.13 -9.91
C LEU A 40 1.23 15.65 -11.08
N ARG A 41 2.56 15.68 -10.91
CA ARG A 41 3.51 15.16 -11.91
C ARG A 41 3.38 13.64 -12.13
N ALA A 42 2.96 12.91 -11.11
CA ALA A 42 2.67 11.47 -11.21
C ALA A 42 1.35 11.16 -11.93
N GLY A 43 0.51 12.17 -12.19
CA GLY A 43 -0.80 12.02 -12.83
C GLY A 43 -1.97 12.01 -11.85
N ILE A 44 -1.71 12.14 -10.55
CA ILE A 44 -2.74 12.15 -9.51
C ILE A 44 -3.40 13.54 -9.49
N LYS A 45 -4.65 13.60 -9.93
CA LYS A 45 -5.39 14.86 -9.98
C LYS A 45 -5.86 15.28 -8.58
N PRO A 46 -5.67 16.55 -8.19
CA PRO A 46 -6.08 17.06 -6.88
C PRO A 46 -7.58 16.85 -6.59
N GLU A 47 -8.43 16.88 -7.62
CA GLU A 47 -9.88 16.70 -7.51
C GLU A 47 -10.21 15.26 -7.05
N VAL A 48 -9.46 14.26 -7.52
CA VAL A 48 -9.63 12.85 -7.11
C VAL A 48 -9.33 12.71 -5.63
N LEU A 49 -8.34 13.41 -5.14
CA LEU A 49 -7.96 13.40 -3.71
C LEU A 49 -9.03 14.01 -2.79
N GLN A 50 -10.04 14.72 -3.30
CA GLN A 50 -11.13 15.27 -2.49
C GLN A 50 -12.30 14.29 -2.31
N VAL A 51 -12.34 13.20 -3.07
CA VAL A 51 -13.42 12.21 -3.04
C VAL A 51 -12.93 10.97 -2.29
N VAL A 52 -13.45 10.75 -1.07
CA VAL A 52 -12.97 9.66 -0.19
C VAL A 52 -13.17 8.28 -0.80
N GLU A 53 -14.28 8.08 -1.51
CA GLU A 53 -14.64 6.82 -2.17
C GLU A 53 -13.90 6.61 -3.49
N ALA A 54 -13.14 7.60 -3.97
CA ALA A 54 -12.36 7.46 -5.19
C ALA A 54 -11.13 6.56 -4.94
N GLY A 55 -10.66 5.97 -6.03
CA GLY A 55 -9.39 5.25 -6.04
C GLY A 55 -8.36 5.97 -6.91
N VAL A 56 -7.10 5.74 -6.61
CA VAL A 56 -5.95 6.19 -7.40
C VAL A 56 -5.32 4.98 -8.08
N LEU A 57 -4.98 5.09 -9.35
CA LEU A 57 -4.33 4.01 -10.08
C LEU A 57 -2.96 3.70 -9.47
N VAL A 58 -2.68 2.42 -9.27
CA VAL A 58 -1.39 1.99 -8.67
C VAL A 58 -0.19 2.45 -9.50
N LYS A 59 -0.31 2.50 -10.83
CA LYS A 59 0.75 3.05 -11.70
C LYS A 59 1.11 4.51 -11.39
N GLU A 60 0.13 5.33 -10.98
CA GLU A 60 0.36 6.72 -10.58
C GLU A 60 1.10 6.79 -9.24
N ILE A 61 0.80 5.86 -8.32
CA ILE A 61 1.49 5.76 -7.04
C ILE A 61 2.94 5.31 -7.23
N ILE A 62 3.19 4.35 -8.12
CA ILE A 62 4.55 3.93 -8.49
C ILE A 62 5.32 5.13 -9.03
N ARG A 63 4.71 5.87 -9.97
CA ARG A 63 5.35 7.07 -10.54
C ARG A 63 5.62 8.15 -9.49
N LEU A 64 4.74 8.30 -8.50
CA LEU A 64 4.94 9.20 -7.36
C LEU A 64 6.20 8.83 -6.58
N TRP A 65 6.41 7.55 -6.27
CA TRP A 65 7.60 7.07 -5.57
C TRP A 65 8.88 7.23 -6.40
N GLU A 66 8.84 6.95 -7.70
CA GLU A 66 9.97 7.19 -8.61
C GLU A 66 10.37 8.66 -8.59
N LEU A 67 9.40 9.57 -8.73
CA LEU A 67 9.63 11.00 -8.68
C LEU A 67 10.16 11.47 -7.31
N ALA A 68 9.72 10.86 -6.22
CA ALA A 68 10.22 11.15 -4.88
C ALA A 68 11.69 10.77 -4.76
N VAL A 69 12.09 9.59 -5.24
CA VAL A 69 13.50 9.17 -5.29
C VAL A 69 14.33 10.08 -6.19
N GLU A 70 13.86 10.34 -7.42
CA GLU A 70 14.53 11.25 -8.37
C GLU A 70 14.78 12.63 -7.77
N THR A 71 13.78 13.18 -7.07
CA THR A 71 13.84 14.55 -6.53
C THR A 71 14.69 14.64 -5.27
N SER A 72 14.61 13.64 -4.39
CA SER A 72 15.35 13.62 -3.12
C SER A 72 16.79 13.11 -3.27
N GLY A 73 17.09 12.33 -4.32
CA GLY A 73 18.33 11.57 -4.43
C GLY A 73 18.48 10.47 -3.36
N ASN A 74 17.40 10.11 -2.66
CA ASN A 74 17.40 9.17 -1.55
C ASN A 74 16.53 7.95 -1.88
N GLU A 75 17.17 6.82 -2.14
CA GLU A 75 16.47 5.55 -2.40
C GLU A 75 15.66 5.05 -1.19
N ALA A 76 16.00 5.50 0.02
CA ALA A 76 15.32 5.13 1.26
C ALA A 76 14.20 6.11 1.65
N ILE A 77 13.78 7.04 0.77
CA ILE A 77 12.75 8.04 1.05
C ILE A 77 11.43 7.41 1.54
N GLY A 78 11.10 6.20 1.06
CA GLY A 78 9.94 5.45 1.51
C GLY A 78 10.00 5.04 2.99
N LEU A 79 11.18 4.76 3.53
CA LEU A 79 11.36 4.46 4.96
C LEU A 79 11.19 5.71 5.82
N LEU A 80 11.62 6.88 5.34
CA LEU A 80 11.38 8.15 6.02
C LEU A 80 9.88 8.47 6.03
N ALA A 81 9.22 8.35 4.89
CA ALA A 81 7.77 8.57 4.78
C ALA A 81 6.97 7.59 5.66
N ALA A 82 7.45 6.37 5.85
CA ALA A 82 6.78 5.38 6.71
C ALA A 82 6.75 5.78 8.20
N GLN A 83 7.65 6.64 8.68
CA GLN A 83 7.64 7.17 10.04
C GLN A 83 6.43 8.10 10.28
N GLU A 84 5.92 8.71 9.23
CA GLU A 84 4.75 9.59 9.26
C GLU A 84 3.42 8.85 9.02
N PHE A 85 3.47 7.52 9.03
CA PHE A 85 2.29 6.70 8.80
C PHE A 85 1.22 6.90 9.89
N LYS A 86 -0.01 7.19 9.44
CA LYS A 86 -1.17 7.34 10.30
C LYS A 86 -2.12 6.15 10.10
N PRO A 87 -2.51 5.43 11.16
CA PRO A 87 -3.48 4.33 11.04
C PRO A 87 -4.79 4.74 10.36
N SER A 88 -5.22 6.00 10.54
CA SER A 88 -6.39 6.58 9.86
C SER A 88 -6.29 6.59 8.33
N ALA A 89 -5.09 6.51 7.77
CA ALA A 89 -4.87 6.39 6.33
C ALA A 89 -5.35 5.05 5.75
N LEU A 90 -5.53 4.04 6.60
CA LEU A 90 -6.08 2.74 6.24
C LEU A 90 -7.60 2.64 6.53
N ASP A 91 -8.24 3.75 6.89
CA ASP A 91 -9.67 3.82 7.22
C ASP A 91 -10.10 2.74 8.22
N ALA A 92 -11.18 2.00 7.95
CA ALA A 92 -11.68 0.94 8.82
C ALA A 92 -10.63 -0.15 9.13
N THR A 93 -9.74 -0.44 8.17
CA THR A 93 -8.62 -1.38 8.37
C THR A 93 -7.68 -0.89 9.48
N GLY A 94 -7.33 0.39 9.50
CA GLY A 94 -6.48 0.99 10.52
C GLY A 94 -7.11 0.93 11.92
N TYR A 95 -8.39 1.25 12.03
CA TYR A 95 -9.12 1.12 13.30
C TYR A 95 -9.21 -0.34 13.78
N ALA A 96 -9.43 -1.28 12.87
CA ALA A 96 -9.44 -2.70 13.19
C ALA A 96 -8.08 -3.17 13.72
N MET A 97 -6.98 -2.69 13.15
CA MET A 97 -5.63 -2.98 13.64
C MET A 97 -5.40 -2.40 15.03
N MET A 98 -5.70 -1.11 15.24
CA MET A 98 -5.50 -0.43 16.53
C MET A 98 -6.34 -1.01 17.66
N SER A 99 -7.52 -1.56 17.37
CA SER A 99 -8.38 -2.21 18.36
C SER A 99 -8.00 -3.66 18.65
N SER A 100 -6.91 -4.16 18.07
CA SER A 100 -6.46 -5.53 18.26
C SER A 100 -5.73 -5.70 19.58
N PRO A 101 -5.96 -6.80 20.31
CA PRO A 101 -5.31 -7.04 21.60
C PRO A 101 -3.82 -7.42 21.49
N THR A 102 -3.39 -7.88 20.33
CA THR A 102 -2.00 -8.30 20.06
C THR A 102 -1.53 -7.81 18.69
N LEU A 103 -0.22 -7.71 18.50
CA LEU A 103 0.38 -7.40 17.21
C LEU A 103 0.00 -8.44 16.15
N LEU A 104 0.00 -9.71 16.51
CA LEU A 104 -0.38 -10.80 15.62
C LEU A 104 -1.80 -10.59 15.08
N SER A 105 -2.78 -10.35 15.97
CA SER A 105 -4.16 -10.11 15.55
C SER A 105 -4.33 -8.81 14.75
N ALA A 106 -3.49 -7.80 14.98
CA ALA A 106 -3.46 -6.59 14.16
C ALA A 106 -2.98 -6.88 12.73
N ILE A 107 -1.92 -7.68 12.58
CA ILE A 107 -1.39 -8.09 11.28
C ILE A 107 -2.41 -8.96 10.51
N GLU A 108 -3.04 -9.92 11.18
CA GLU A 108 -4.10 -10.75 10.57
C GLU A 108 -5.26 -9.91 10.03
N ARG A 109 -5.67 -8.87 10.78
CA ARG A 109 -6.70 -7.93 10.32
C ARG A 109 -6.22 -7.08 9.15
N ALA A 110 -4.96 -6.60 9.18
CA ALA A 110 -4.37 -5.88 8.07
C ALA A 110 -4.37 -6.71 6.77
N ILE A 111 -4.02 -7.98 6.87
CA ILE A 111 -4.05 -8.91 5.73
C ILE A 111 -5.48 -9.12 5.25
N ARG A 112 -6.41 -9.40 6.17
CA ARG A 112 -7.81 -9.68 5.85
C ARG A 112 -8.51 -8.52 5.15
N TYR A 113 -8.25 -7.30 5.59
CA TYR A 113 -8.94 -6.09 5.10
C TYR A 113 -8.08 -5.25 4.15
N GLY A 114 -6.83 -5.64 3.92
CA GLY A 114 -5.88 -4.88 3.08
C GLY A 114 -6.37 -4.62 1.66
N GLY A 115 -7.23 -5.51 1.12
CA GLY A 115 -7.86 -5.31 -0.18
C GLY A 115 -8.73 -4.04 -0.29
N ALA A 116 -9.23 -3.51 0.84
CA ALA A 116 -9.95 -2.23 0.87
C ALA A 116 -8.99 -1.04 0.71
N VAL A 117 -7.71 -1.20 1.08
CA VAL A 117 -6.69 -0.16 0.95
C VAL A 117 -6.06 -0.17 -0.44
N THR A 118 -5.73 -1.36 -0.94
CA THR A 118 -5.14 -1.53 -2.27
C THR A 118 -5.47 -2.89 -2.87
N SER A 119 -5.80 -2.91 -4.14
CA SER A 119 -5.96 -4.15 -4.90
C SER A 119 -4.66 -4.64 -5.54
N ALA A 120 -3.54 -3.93 -5.34
CA ALA A 120 -2.25 -4.25 -5.94
C ALA A 120 -1.44 -5.29 -5.17
N THR A 121 -1.75 -5.49 -3.89
CA THR A 121 -0.98 -6.37 -3.01
C THR A 121 -1.88 -7.36 -2.29
N THR A 122 -1.33 -8.54 -2.05
CA THR A 122 -1.90 -9.52 -1.12
C THR A 122 -0.85 -9.85 -0.06
N GLY A 123 -1.30 -9.94 1.19
CA GLY A 123 -0.46 -10.36 2.32
C GLY A 123 -0.80 -11.77 2.75
N SER A 124 0.19 -12.50 3.25
CA SER A 124 0.01 -13.77 3.93
C SER A 124 0.91 -13.85 5.16
N LEU A 125 0.42 -14.52 6.20
CA LEU A 125 1.15 -14.75 7.43
C LEU A 125 1.33 -16.25 7.60
N LEU A 126 2.56 -16.68 7.74
CA LEU A 126 2.94 -18.08 7.86
C LEU A 126 3.59 -18.29 9.23
N GLU A 127 3.11 -19.27 9.99
CA GLU A 127 3.79 -19.73 11.19
C GLU A 127 5.02 -20.55 10.78
N VAL A 128 6.16 -20.27 11.41
CA VAL A 128 7.45 -20.92 11.17
C VAL A 128 8.08 -21.26 12.53
N ASP A 129 9.08 -22.14 12.56
CA ASP A 129 9.66 -22.69 13.79
C ASP A 129 10.08 -21.62 14.83
N GLU A 130 10.46 -20.42 14.39
CA GLU A 130 10.94 -19.34 15.25
C GLU A 130 9.99 -18.12 15.26
N GLY A 131 8.70 -18.29 14.97
CA GLY A 131 7.73 -17.21 14.98
C GLY A 131 6.89 -17.12 13.72
N TYR A 132 6.70 -15.91 13.19
CA TYR A 132 5.84 -15.68 12.02
C TYR A 132 6.63 -15.05 10.88
N ARG A 133 6.28 -15.43 9.65
CA ARG A 133 6.77 -14.81 8.43
C ARG A 133 5.62 -14.08 7.73
N LEU A 134 5.78 -12.77 7.56
CA LEU A 134 4.86 -11.95 6.78
C LEU A 134 5.38 -11.85 5.35
N GLU A 135 4.57 -12.26 4.39
CA GLU A 135 4.87 -12.20 2.97
C GLU A 135 3.89 -11.26 2.27
N PHE A 136 4.40 -10.38 1.43
CA PHE A 136 3.61 -9.57 0.53
C PHE A 136 3.88 -9.97 -0.91
N GLN A 137 2.80 -10.15 -1.68
CA GLN A 137 2.85 -10.34 -3.12
C GLN A 137 2.23 -9.13 -3.79
N ILE A 138 2.97 -8.53 -4.72
CA ILE A 138 2.47 -7.45 -5.57
C ILE A 138 2.01 -8.07 -6.88
N MET A 139 0.90 -7.60 -7.45
CA MET A 139 0.35 -8.17 -8.68
C MET A 139 1.36 -8.13 -9.81
N ALA A 140 1.57 -9.26 -10.48
CA ALA A 140 2.50 -9.38 -11.61
C ALA A 140 2.16 -8.37 -12.72
N GLY A 141 3.18 -7.71 -13.25
CA GLY A 141 3.06 -6.72 -14.33
C GLY A 141 3.02 -5.27 -13.86
N ILE A 142 3.03 -4.99 -12.54
CA ILE A 142 3.11 -3.64 -12.00
C ILE A 142 4.56 -3.29 -11.64
N ILE A 143 5.28 -4.22 -11.05
CA ILE A 143 6.71 -4.11 -10.74
C ILE A 143 7.33 -5.51 -10.93
N ASP A 144 8.59 -5.58 -11.31
CA ASP A 144 9.38 -6.81 -11.27
C ASP A 144 9.72 -7.11 -9.79
N VAL A 145 8.88 -7.94 -9.15
CA VAL A 145 8.83 -7.98 -7.69
C VAL A 145 9.65 -9.10 -7.12
N GLN A 146 10.62 -8.71 -6.33
CA GLN A 146 11.14 -9.55 -5.28
C GLN A 146 10.12 -9.64 -4.14
N ARG A 147 9.86 -10.84 -3.63
CA ARG A 147 9.04 -11.06 -2.43
C ARG A 147 9.64 -10.26 -1.28
N LEU A 148 8.88 -9.30 -0.75
CA LEU A 148 9.22 -8.65 0.49
C LEU A 148 8.87 -9.62 1.63
N GLN A 149 9.88 -10.12 2.32
CA GLN A 149 9.71 -10.94 3.51
C GLN A 149 10.13 -10.13 4.73
N ALA A 150 9.23 -9.95 5.68
CA ALA A 150 9.56 -9.41 6.98
C ALA A 150 9.36 -10.50 8.04
N ARG A 151 10.35 -10.69 8.90
CA ARG A 151 10.24 -11.58 10.05
C ARG A 151 9.57 -10.81 11.19
N VAL A 152 8.45 -11.31 11.69
CA VAL A 152 7.83 -10.81 12.90
C VAL A 152 8.37 -11.61 14.07
N VAL A 153 9.15 -10.98 14.93
CA VAL A 153 9.65 -11.60 16.17
C VAL A 153 8.51 -11.66 17.20
N PRO A 154 8.34 -12.76 17.93
CA PRO A 154 7.35 -12.84 19.01
C PRO A 154 7.60 -11.76 20.07
N VAL A 155 6.50 -11.24 20.63
CA VAL A 155 6.53 -10.13 21.63
C VAL A 155 7.23 -10.55 22.93
N ASP A 156 7.42 -11.83 23.18
CA ASP A 156 8.07 -12.35 24.38
C ASP A 156 9.60 -12.06 24.41
N ASP A 157 10.17 -11.57 23.30
CA ASP A 157 11.57 -11.18 23.17
C ASP A 157 11.77 -9.63 23.11
N LEU A 158 10.69 -8.84 23.37
CA LEU A 158 10.74 -7.39 23.52
C LEU A 158 10.40 -7.00 24.96
#